data_96c7bc7bd45a90ff100f4b195f538471
#
_entry.id   96c7bc7bd45a90ff100f4b195f538471
#
_cell.length_a   1.000
_cell.length_b   1.000
_cell.length_c   1.000
_cell.angle_alpha   90.00
_cell.angle_beta   90.00
_cell.angle_gamma   90.00
#
_symmetry.space_group_name_H-M   'P 1'
#
loop_
_entity.id
_entity.type
_entity.pdbx_description
1 polymer ?
#
loop_
_entity_poly.entity_id
_entity_poly.type
_entity_poly.pdbx_seq_one_letter_code
_entity_poly.pdbx_strand_id
1 'polypeptide(L)'
;MKFISFGSGSSGNCYYLLEDGIGLIIDAGIGIRSFKKYFREYGFTYPTLKAILVTHDHTDHVKAVGALSGEYNLEVFATEEVHKGILNNYYAHKKVRPELCRTYLPGDDWSIGPFHITTFTVPHDASHNCGYFIETATTNFCFITDAGSFTPEMIKFIRRSRNLVIEANYDAAMLEEGPSPRHLKERIKAPTGHACNADTARILQENVAATTENIWLCHLSE
;
A
#
# COMPACT_ATOMS: atom_id res chain seq x y z
N MET A 1 6.10 18.03 -0.72
CA MET A 1 5.80 16.66 -1.22
C MET A 1 4.45 16.62 -1.92
N LYS A 2 4.29 15.82 -3.01
CA LYS A 2 2.98 15.54 -3.64
C LYS A 2 2.59 14.10 -3.37
N PHE A 3 1.31 13.87 -3.08
CA PHE A 3 0.71 12.55 -2.91
C PHE A 3 -0.50 12.42 -3.85
N ILE A 4 -0.59 11.30 -4.56
CA ILE A 4 -1.73 10.98 -5.44
C ILE A 4 -2.11 9.51 -5.22
N SER A 5 -3.40 9.23 -5.05
CA SER A 5 -3.97 7.90 -5.19
C SER A 5 -4.47 7.74 -6.63
N PHE A 6 -3.90 6.80 -7.37
CA PHE A 6 -4.37 6.42 -8.71
C PHE A 6 -5.45 5.34 -8.66
N GLY A 7 -5.57 4.67 -7.53
CA GLY A 7 -6.56 3.65 -7.25
C GLY A 7 -6.46 3.19 -5.81
N SER A 8 -7.61 2.85 -5.21
CA SER A 8 -7.71 2.33 -3.85
C SER A 8 -8.95 1.43 -3.74
N GLY A 9 -8.73 0.14 -3.50
CA GLY A 9 -9.78 -0.88 -3.38
C GLY A 9 -9.48 -2.13 -4.19
N SER A 10 -10.38 -3.11 -4.17
CA SER A 10 -10.23 -4.44 -4.79
C SER A 10 -10.07 -4.42 -6.33
N SER A 11 -10.35 -3.31 -6.98
CA SER A 11 -10.08 -3.11 -8.42
C SER A 11 -8.63 -2.74 -8.73
N GLY A 12 -7.87 -2.26 -7.74
CA GLY A 12 -6.44 -1.99 -7.81
C GLY A 12 -5.99 -0.82 -6.95
N ASN A 13 -4.94 -1.07 -6.19
CA ASN A 13 -4.29 -0.12 -5.30
C ASN A 13 -3.01 0.41 -5.96
N CYS A 14 -2.84 1.73 -5.97
CA CYS A 14 -1.64 2.36 -6.52
C CYS A 14 -1.54 3.79 -6.03
N TYR A 15 -0.48 4.09 -5.30
CA TYR A 15 -0.23 5.42 -4.74
C TYR A 15 1.11 5.94 -5.26
N TYR A 16 1.22 7.25 -5.38
CA TYR A 16 2.42 7.92 -5.86
C TYR A 16 2.83 9.06 -4.94
N LEU A 17 4.07 9.03 -4.50
CA LEU A 17 4.73 10.12 -3.78
C LEU A 17 5.79 10.76 -4.67
N LEU A 18 5.86 12.09 -4.69
CA LEU A 18 6.89 12.86 -5.39
C LEU A 18 7.47 13.94 -4.49
N GLU A 19 8.79 13.90 -4.31
CA GLU A 19 9.56 14.91 -3.58
C GLU A 19 10.90 15.16 -4.30
N ASP A 20 11.28 16.39 -4.47
CA ASP A 20 12.56 16.82 -5.09
C ASP A 20 12.85 16.14 -6.45
N GLY A 21 11.81 15.93 -7.27
CA GLY A 21 11.93 15.29 -8.57
C GLY A 21 12.12 13.78 -8.52
N ILE A 22 12.05 13.16 -7.34
CA ILE A 22 12.12 11.71 -7.12
C ILE A 22 10.76 11.18 -6.71
N GLY A 23 10.29 10.14 -7.41
CA GLY A 23 8.97 9.55 -7.22
C GLY A 23 9.03 8.10 -6.80
N LEU A 24 8.22 7.73 -5.80
CA LEU A 24 7.98 6.36 -5.35
C LEU A 24 6.55 5.96 -5.72
N ILE A 25 6.40 4.74 -6.18
CA ILE A 25 5.11 4.06 -6.33
C ILE A 25 4.93 3.13 -5.13
N ILE A 26 3.80 3.21 -4.43
CA ILE A 26 3.40 2.23 -3.42
C ILE A 26 2.27 1.42 -4.04
N ASP A 27 2.53 0.15 -4.25
CA ASP A 27 1.72 -0.81 -4.99
C ASP A 27 1.44 -0.42 -6.45
N ALA A 28 1.18 -1.39 -7.30
CA ALA A 28 0.83 -1.18 -8.70
C ALA A 28 -0.23 -2.19 -9.15
N GLY A 29 -1.36 -2.19 -8.45
CA GLY A 29 -2.48 -3.08 -8.67
C GLY A 29 -3.38 -2.66 -9.83
N ILE A 30 -3.37 -1.39 -10.22
CA ILE A 30 -4.06 -0.92 -11.41
C ILE A 30 -3.35 -1.41 -12.69
N GLY A 31 -4.11 -1.54 -13.79
CA GLY A 31 -3.48 -1.92 -15.06
C GLY A 31 -2.51 -0.85 -15.57
N ILE A 32 -1.41 -1.28 -16.23
CA ILE A 32 -0.37 -0.37 -16.75
C ILE A 32 -0.93 0.73 -17.67
N ARG A 33 -2.00 0.45 -18.44
CA ARG A 33 -2.64 1.45 -19.30
C ARG A 33 -3.30 2.55 -18.47
N SER A 34 -3.98 2.18 -17.38
CA SER A 34 -4.61 3.12 -16.44
C SER A 34 -3.53 3.95 -15.72
N PHE A 35 -2.46 3.31 -15.26
CA PHE A 35 -1.32 4.02 -14.67
C PHE A 35 -0.76 5.09 -15.62
N LYS A 36 -0.45 4.72 -16.86
CA LYS A 36 0.09 5.67 -17.87
C LYS A 36 -0.88 6.79 -18.19
N LYS A 37 -2.20 6.51 -18.23
CA LYS A 37 -3.24 7.52 -18.44
C LYS A 37 -3.21 8.53 -17.30
N TYR A 38 -3.35 8.08 -16.06
CA TYR A 38 -3.37 8.95 -14.89
C TYR A 38 -2.06 9.71 -14.71
N PHE A 39 -0.91 9.05 -14.87
CA PHE A 39 0.39 9.67 -14.75
C PHE A 39 0.55 10.88 -15.69
N ARG A 40 0.08 10.75 -16.92
CA ARG A 40 0.04 11.83 -17.92
C ARG A 40 -1.00 12.90 -17.58
N GLU A 41 -2.20 12.52 -17.15
CA GLU A 41 -3.27 13.46 -16.79
C GLU A 41 -2.88 14.36 -15.62
N TYR A 42 -2.12 13.84 -14.66
CA TYR A 42 -1.55 14.64 -13.56
C TYR A 42 -0.27 15.40 -13.94
N GLY A 43 0.20 15.31 -15.19
CA GLY A 43 1.37 16.02 -15.67
C GLY A 43 2.70 15.51 -15.15
N PHE A 44 2.76 14.25 -14.68
CA PHE A 44 4.01 13.64 -14.22
C PHE A 44 4.86 13.14 -15.39
N THR A 45 6.16 13.04 -15.15
CA THR A 45 7.14 12.57 -16.14
C THR A 45 7.84 11.31 -15.66
N TYR A 46 7.99 10.31 -16.52
CA TYR A 46 8.52 8.99 -16.17
C TYR A 46 9.96 9.01 -15.59
N PRO A 47 10.86 9.93 -15.99
CA PRO A 47 12.19 10.01 -15.36
C PRO A 47 12.20 10.28 -13.86
N THR A 48 11.09 10.78 -13.30
CA THR A 48 10.95 10.95 -11.84
C THR A 48 10.78 9.61 -11.11
N LEU A 49 10.27 8.58 -11.76
CA LEU A 49 10.08 7.26 -11.15
C LEU A 49 11.41 6.63 -10.75
N LYS A 50 11.53 6.16 -9.52
CA LYS A 50 12.76 5.52 -9.00
C LYS A 50 12.54 4.11 -8.50
N ALA A 51 11.45 3.86 -7.80
CA ALA A 51 11.19 2.55 -7.21
C ALA A 51 9.68 2.27 -7.06
N ILE A 52 9.38 1.00 -6.87
CA ILE A 52 8.07 0.48 -6.46
C ILE A 52 8.25 -0.20 -5.11
N LEU A 53 7.49 0.23 -4.10
CA LEU A 53 7.35 -0.44 -2.82
C LEU A 53 6.09 -1.30 -2.89
N VAL A 54 6.18 -2.59 -2.57
CA VAL A 54 5.04 -3.50 -2.62
C VAL A 54 4.68 -3.95 -1.22
N THR A 55 3.43 -3.71 -0.83
CA THR A 55 2.93 -4.08 0.50
C THR A 55 2.76 -5.60 0.63
N HIS A 56 2.07 -6.22 -0.33
CA HIS A 56 1.82 -7.67 -0.37
C HIS A 56 1.51 -8.16 -1.81
N ASP A 57 1.32 -9.46 -1.99
CA ASP A 57 1.27 -10.14 -3.28
C ASP A 57 -0.14 -10.36 -3.87
N HIS A 58 -1.19 -9.78 -3.29
CA HIS A 58 -2.52 -9.86 -3.90
C HIS A 58 -2.57 -9.13 -5.26
N THR A 59 -3.40 -9.63 -6.15
CA THR A 59 -3.46 -9.17 -7.55
C THR A 59 -3.74 -7.69 -7.68
N ASP A 60 -4.61 -7.15 -6.85
CA ASP A 60 -4.98 -5.74 -6.80
C ASP A 60 -3.90 -4.81 -6.22
N HIS A 61 -2.75 -5.38 -5.84
CA HIS A 61 -1.53 -4.64 -5.46
C HIS A 61 -0.38 -4.84 -6.45
N VAL A 62 -0.33 -5.98 -7.18
CA VAL A 62 0.86 -6.35 -7.95
C VAL A 62 0.68 -6.46 -9.46
N LYS A 63 -0.52 -6.31 -9.97
CA LYS A 63 -0.91 -6.58 -11.38
C LYS A 63 0.02 -5.92 -12.41
N ALA A 64 0.49 -4.71 -12.18
CA ALA A 64 1.36 -3.98 -13.10
C ALA A 64 2.82 -3.83 -12.63
N VAL A 65 3.19 -4.35 -11.45
CA VAL A 65 4.53 -4.19 -10.86
C VAL A 65 5.63 -4.59 -11.84
N GLY A 66 5.59 -5.81 -12.37
CA GLY A 66 6.63 -6.30 -13.30
C GLY A 66 6.63 -5.56 -14.64
N ALA A 67 5.45 -5.07 -15.09
CA ALA A 67 5.37 -4.29 -16.32
C ALA A 67 6.00 -2.90 -16.16
N LEU A 68 5.72 -2.20 -15.06
CA LEU A 68 6.29 -0.89 -14.75
C LEU A 68 7.78 -1.00 -14.45
N SER A 69 8.18 -1.96 -13.61
CA SER A 69 9.58 -2.24 -13.30
C SER A 69 10.40 -2.49 -14.58
N GLY A 70 9.91 -3.36 -15.46
CA GLY A 70 10.62 -3.71 -16.71
C GLY A 70 10.67 -2.57 -17.72
N GLU A 71 9.62 -1.75 -17.82
CA GLU A 71 9.56 -0.66 -18.82
C GLU A 71 10.40 0.57 -18.41
N TYR A 72 10.39 0.89 -17.11
CA TYR A 72 11.08 2.10 -16.61
C TYR A 72 12.34 1.77 -15.79
N ASN A 73 12.75 0.51 -15.77
CA ASN A 73 13.93 0.01 -15.04
C ASN A 73 13.88 0.38 -13.54
N LEU A 74 12.71 0.13 -12.90
CA LEU A 74 12.48 0.46 -11.51
C LEU A 74 12.85 -0.71 -10.60
N GLU A 75 13.56 -0.42 -9.53
CA GLU A 75 13.75 -1.37 -8.44
C GLU A 75 12.42 -1.64 -7.73
N VAL A 76 12.20 -2.88 -7.34
CA VAL A 76 11.00 -3.33 -6.62
C VAL A 76 11.40 -3.81 -5.25
N PHE A 77 10.94 -3.11 -4.22
CA PHE A 77 11.19 -3.41 -2.82
C PHE A 77 10.02 -4.20 -2.25
N ALA A 78 10.30 -5.39 -1.73
CA ALA A 78 9.32 -6.27 -1.09
C ALA A 78 10.03 -7.27 -0.18
N THR A 79 9.30 -7.99 0.69
CA THR A 79 9.88 -9.13 1.38
C THR A 79 10.12 -10.30 0.40
N GLU A 80 10.92 -11.27 0.81
CA GLU A 80 11.22 -12.45 -0.02
C GLU A 80 9.94 -13.22 -0.38
N GLU A 81 9.02 -13.36 0.59
CA GLU A 81 7.74 -14.03 0.42
C GLU A 81 6.87 -13.31 -0.62
N VAL A 82 6.80 -11.98 -0.54
CA VAL A 82 6.05 -11.16 -1.51
C VAL A 82 6.67 -11.24 -2.91
N HIS A 83 7.99 -11.22 -3.05
CA HIS A 83 8.65 -11.46 -4.35
C HIS A 83 8.30 -12.84 -4.92
N LYS A 84 8.30 -13.89 -4.09
CA LYS A 84 7.87 -15.24 -4.51
C LYS A 84 6.38 -15.25 -4.90
N GLY A 85 5.53 -14.56 -4.13
CA GLY A 85 4.11 -14.39 -4.44
C GLY A 85 3.88 -13.69 -5.79
N ILE A 86 4.58 -12.58 -6.07
CA ILE A 86 4.52 -11.88 -7.36
C ILE A 86 4.96 -12.81 -8.51
N LEU A 87 6.03 -13.60 -8.31
CA LEU A 87 6.50 -14.54 -9.32
C LEU A 87 5.43 -15.59 -9.66
N ASN A 88 4.70 -16.08 -8.67
CA ASN A 88 3.67 -17.11 -8.81
C ASN A 88 2.28 -16.55 -9.18
N ASN A 89 2.05 -15.24 -9.04
CA ASN A 89 0.74 -14.62 -9.29
C ASN A 89 0.39 -14.68 -10.78
N TYR A 90 -0.66 -15.41 -11.13
CA TYR A 90 -1.11 -15.61 -12.52
C TYR A 90 -1.46 -14.29 -13.23
N TYR A 91 -2.04 -13.34 -12.53
CA TYR A 91 -2.49 -12.06 -13.11
C TYR A 91 -1.38 -11.02 -13.23
N ALA A 92 -0.25 -11.20 -12.54
CA ALA A 92 0.97 -10.44 -12.77
C ALA A 92 1.72 -11.01 -13.99
N HIS A 93 1.18 -10.78 -15.19
CA HIS A 93 1.67 -11.41 -16.44
C HIS A 93 3.14 -11.12 -16.74
N LYS A 94 3.63 -9.92 -16.43
CA LYS A 94 5.07 -9.60 -16.51
C LYS A 94 5.67 -9.70 -15.13
N LYS A 95 6.75 -10.48 -15.02
CA LYS A 95 7.46 -10.68 -13.74
C LYS A 95 8.54 -9.61 -13.57
N VAL A 96 8.88 -9.33 -12.33
CA VAL A 96 10.03 -8.48 -12.00
C VAL A 96 11.30 -9.22 -12.38
N ARG A 97 12.23 -8.54 -13.04
CA ARG A 97 13.56 -9.10 -13.37
C ARG A 97 14.36 -9.27 -12.07
N PRO A 98 15.09 -10.40 -11.87
CA PRO A 98 15.80 -10.67 -10.62
C PRO A 98 16.75 -9.54 -10.18
N GLU A 99 17.43 -8.90 -11.14
CA GLU A 99 18.35 -7.80 -10.87
C GLU A 99 17.68 -6.51 -10.36
N LEU A 100 16.36 -6.40 -10.49
CA LEU A 100 15.57 -5.28 -9.98
C LEU A 100 14.85 -5.60 -8.66
N CYS A 101 14.90 -6.84 -8.19
CA CYS A 101 14.35 -7.20 -6.88
C CYS A 101 15.26 -6.68 -5.76
N ARG A 102 14.65 -6.03 -4.78
CA ARG A 102 15.29 -5.59 -3.52
C ARG A 102 14.50 -6.16 -2.37
N THR A 103 15.15 -7.03 -1.61
CA THR A 103 14.51 -7.71 -0.48
C THR A 103 14.87 -7.02 0.83
N TYR A 104 13.90 -6.90 1.71
CA TYR A 104 14.04 -6.39 3.07
C TYR A 104 13.30 -7.29 4.09
N LEU A 105 13.60 -7.13 5.36
CA LEU A 105 12.84 -7.73 6.47
C LEU A 105 11.96 -6.66 7.15
N PRO A 106 10.80 -7.03 7.71
CA PRO A 106 10.03 -6.11 8.53
C PRO A 106 10.87 -5.52 9.66
N GLY A 107 10.79 -4.20 9.83
CA GLY A 107 11.64 -3.45 10.75
C GLY A 107 12.89 -2.86 10.12
N ASP A 108 13.25 -3.28 8.90
CA ASP A 108 14.36 -2.66 8.17
C ASP A 108 13.99 -1.23 7.73
N ASP A 109 15.02 -0.41 7.58
CA ASP A 109 14.94 0.94 7.04
C ASP A 109 16.02 1.21 5.99
N TRP A 110 15.71 2.06 5.02
CA TRP A 110 16.63 2.51 3.98
C TRP A 110 16.19 3.85 3.39
N SER A 111 17.02 4.43 2.51
CA SER A 111 16.68 5.69 1.84
C SER A 111 16.68 5.54 0.32
N ILE A 112 15.73 6.23 -0.34
CA ILE A 112 15.68 6.42 -1.78
C ILE A 112 15.53 7.93 -2.04
N GLY A 113 16.63 8.58 -2.44
CA GLY A 113 16.65 10.04 -2.59
C GLY A 113 16.24 10.75 -1.28
N PRO A 114 15.20 11.61 -1.30
CA PRO A 114 14.76 12.33 -0.10
C PRO A 114 13.92 11.48 0.87
N PHE A 115 13.54 10.27 0.49
CA PHE A 115 12.67 9.40 1.29
C PHE A 115 13.49 8.48 2.19
N HIS A 116 13.24 8.52 3.50
CA HIS A 116 13.67 7.51 4.45
C HIS A 116 12.47 6.61 4.76
N ILE A 117 12.62 5.32 4.52
CA ILE A 117 11.52 4.34 4.53
C ILE A 117 11.78 3.36 5.67
N THR A 118 10.84 3.21 6.57
CA THR A 118 10.82 2.19 7.63
C THR A 118 9.65 1.26 7.37
N THR A 119 9.85 -0.06 7.52
CA THR A 119 8.82 -1.08 7.32
C THR A 119 8.33 -1.64 8.65
N PHE A 120 7.10 -2.14 8.64
CA PHE A 120 6.51 -2.86 9.77
C PHE A 120 5.48 -3.87 9.27
N THR A 121 5.22 -4.92 10.06
CA THR A 121 4.24 -5.94 9.70
C THR A 121 2.81 -5.44 9.88
N VAL A 122 1.95 -5.76 8.92
CA VAL A 122 0.50 -5.54 8.94
C VAL A 122 -0.21 -6.88 8.83
N PRO A 123 -1.11 -7.25 9.77
CA PRO A 123 -1.81 -8.53 9.72
C PRO A 123 -2.78 -8.61 8.53
N HIS A 124 -2.52 -9.52 7.58
CA HIS A 124 -3.36 -9.78 6.42
C HIS A 124 -3.17 -11.20 5.89
N ASP A 125 -4.14 -11.73 5.12
CA ASP A 125 -4.15 -13.09 4.57
C ASP A 125 -3.37 -13.23 3.25
N ALA A 126 -2.20 -12.60 3.19
CA ALA A 126 -1.25 -12.67 2.08
C ALA A 126 0.00 -13.50 2.47
N SER A 127 0.93 -13.72 1.53
CA SER A 127 2.21 -14.40 1.81
C SER A 127 3.02 -13.65 2.88
N HIS A 128 2.98 -12.34 2.86
CA HIS A 128 3.39 -11.37 3.88
C HIS A 128 2.74 -10.03 3.55
N ASN A 129 2.51 -9.18 4.56
CA ASN A 129 2.05 -7.81 4.33
C ASN A 129 2.82 -6.83 5.20
N CYS A 130 3.34 -5.75 4.57
CA CYS A 130 4.07 -4.68 5.22
C CYS A 130 3.38 -3.34 5.04
N GLY A 131 3.35 -2.55 6.11
CA GLY A 131 3.14 -1.11 6.04
C GLY A 131 4.46 -0.36 5.84
N TYR A 132 4.36 0.88 5.41
CA TYR A 132 5.51 1.77 5.20
C TYR A 132 5.33 3.06 5.98
N PHE A 133 6.35 3.44 6.74
CA PHE A 133 6.49 4.78 7.29
C PHE A 133 7.58 5.50 6.50
N ILE A 134 7.20 6.53 5.75
CA ILE A 134 8.05 7.23 4.79
C ILE A 134 8.23 8.66 5.25
N GLU A 135 9.46 9.02 5.60
CA GLU A 135 9.83 10.34 6.13
C GLU A 135 10.64 11.12 5.08
N THR A 136 10.42 12.42 5.04
CA THR A 136 11.26 13.39 4.33
C THR A 136 11.68 14.52 5.27
N ALA A 137 12.49 15.45 4.81
CA ALA A 137 12.88 16.62 5.61
C ALA A 137 11.70 17.48 6.07
N THR A 138 10.54 17.43 5.40
CA THR A 138 9.41 18.34 5.62
C THR A 138 8.17 17.67 6.19
N THR A 139 7.97 16.38 5.93
CA THR A 139 6.75 15.67 6.32
C THR A 139 6.98 14.16 6.37
N ASN A 140 5.96 13.40 6.78
CA ASN A 140 5.97 11.95 6.71
C ASN A 140 4.61 11.39 6.26
N PHE A 141 4.63 10.14 5.79
CA PHE A 141 3.46 9.34 5.44
C PHE A 141 3.53 7.99 6.12
N CYS A 142 2.40 7.51 6.63
CA CYS A 142 2.22 6.13 7.06
C CYS A 142 1.20 5.45 6.15
N PHE A 143 1.58 4.31 5.56
CA PHE A 143 0.71 3.48 4.74
C PHE A 143 0.35 2.20 5.48
N ILE A 144 -0.93 2.00 5.74
CA ILE A 144 -1.52 0.82 6.37
C ILE A 144 -2.70 0.39 5.49
N THR A 145 -2.42 -0.41 4.47
CA THR A 145 -3.43 -0.99 3.60
C THR A 145 -3.66 -2.45 3.99
N ASP A 146 -4.88 -2.96 3.77
CA ASP A 146 -5.22 -4.36 3.96
C ASP A 146 -4.84 -4.88 5.36
N ALA A 147 -5.44 -4.26 6.37
CA ALA A 147 -5.18 -4.54 7.77
C ALA A 147 -6.35 -5.24 8.43
N GLY A 148 -6.26 -6.53 8.70
CA GLY A 148 -7.29 -7.28 9.44
C GLY A 148 -7.39 -6.88 10.92
N SER A 149 -6.31 -6.33 11.49
CA SER A 149 -6.25 -5.83 12.86
C SER A 149 -5.12 -4.81 13.03
N PHE A 150 -5.19 -4.00 14.09
CA PHE A 150 -4.19 -2.96 14.38
C PHE A 150 -3.27 -3.39 15.53
N THR A 151 -1.98 -3.54 15.25
CA THR A 151 -0.98 -3.95 16.22
C THR A 151 -0.43 -2.78 17.04
N PRO A 152 0.18 -3.01 18.21
CA PRO A 152 0.87 -1.95 18.97
C PRO A 152 1.98 -1.25 18.18
N GLU A 153 2.62 -1.96 17.24
CA GLU A 153 3.64 -1.39 16.36
C GLU A 153 3.02 -0.41 15.36
N MET A 154 1.94 -0.80 14.70
CA MET A 154 1.19 0.09 13.80
C MET A 154 0.73 1.36 14.51
N ILE A 155 0.25 1.23 15.77
CA ILE A 155 -0.18 2.37 16.59
C ILE A 155 0.98 3.36 16.84
N LYS A 156 2.21 2.90 17.02
CA LYS A 156 3.37 3.81 17.15
C LYS A 156 3.55 4.67 15.91
N PHE A 157 3.39 4.10 14.72
CA PHE A 157 3.51 4.84 13.45
C PHE A 157 2.31 5.75 13.21
N ILE A 158 1.08 5.33 13.53
CA ILE A 158 -0.13 6.17 13.46
C ILE A 158 0.08 7.44 14.30
N ARG A 159 0.55 7.32 15.54
CA ARG A 159 0.79 8.46 16.44
C ARG A 159 1.86 9.45 15.95
N ARG A 160 2.77 9.01 15.11
CA ARG A 160 3.85 9.83 14.54
C ARG A 160 3.47 10.45 13.19
N SER A 161 2.36 10.01 12.59
CA SER A 161 2.01 10.36 11.22
C SER A 161 1.47 11.77 11.09
N ARG A 162 2.05 12.56 10.18
CA ARG A 162 1.43 13.79 9.68
C ARG A 162 0.41 13.48 8.58
N ASN A 163 0.71 12.48 7.76
CA ASN A 163 -0.15 12.02 6.68
C ASN A 163 -0.35 10.51 6.82
N LEU A 164 -1.59 10.07 6.88
CA LEU A 164 -1.95 8.68 7.14
C LEU A 164 -2.85 8.16 6.02
N VAL A 165 -2.43 7.09 5.37
CA VAL A 165 -3.24 6.26 4.47
C VAL A 165 -3.57 4.98 5.22
N ILE A 166 -4.84 4.78 5.56
CA ILE A 166 -5.27 3.70 6.45
C ILE A 166 -6.53 3.03 5.92
N GLU A 167 -6.60 1.72 6.02
CA GLU A 167 -7.78 0.96 5.58
C GLU A 167 -9.01 1.27 6.41
N ALA A 168 -10.16 1.39 5.72
CA ALA A 168 -11.51 1.37 6.28
C ALA A 168 -12.40 0.61 5.28
N ASN A 169 -12.35 -0.72 5.32
CA ASN A 169 -12.86 -1.55 4.24
C ASN A 169 -14.37 -1.70 4.26
N TYR A 170 -14.96 -2.09 5.38
CA TYR A 170 -16.37 -2.47 5.41
C TYR A 170 -17.15 -1.91 6.60
N ASP A 171 -18.43 -1.64 6.38
CA ASP A 171 -19.41 -1.50 7.44
C ASP A 171 -19.94 -2.86 7.86
N ALA A 172 -19.97 -3.13 9.18
CA ALA A 172 -20.32 -4.44 9.72
C ALA A 172 -21.78 -4.85 9.41
N ALA A 173 -22.72 -3.89 9.45
CA ALA A 173 -24.13 -4.16 9.16
C ALA A 173 -24.33 -4.39 7.66
N MET A 174 -23.76 -3.54 6.81
CA MET A 174 -23.83 -3.68 5.35
C MET A 174 -23.20 -5.01 4.87
N LEU A 175 -22.06 -5.40 5.45
CA LEU A 175 -21.43 -6.68 5.12
C LEU A 175 -22.34 -7.85 5.51
N GLU A 176 -22.97 -7.81 6.69
CA GLU A 176 -23.83 -8.90 7.15
C GLU A 176 -25.10 -9.03 6.31
N GLU A 177 -25.74 -7.91 5.94
CA GLU A 177 -26.93 -7.87 5.10
C GLU A 177 -26.64 -8.08 3.61
N GLY A 178 -25.40 -7.84 3.16
CA GLY A 178 -24.97 -7.94 1.77
C GLY A 178 -25.08 -9.35 1.18
N PRO A 179 -25.05 -9.47 -0.15
CA PRO A 179 -25.27 -10.74 -0.86
C PRO A 179 -24.06 -11.69 -0.81
N SER A 180 -22.93 -11.28 -0.23
CA SER A 180 -21.71 -12.08 -0.19
C SER A 180 -21.89 -13.41 0.53
N PRO A 181 -21.31 -14.51 0.03
CA PRO A 181 -21.35 -15.82 0.70
C PRO A 181 -20.77 -15.76 2.12
N ARG A 182 -21.29 -16.61 3.02
CA ARG A 182 -20.90 -16.63 4.43
C ARG A 182 -19.38 -16.78 4.62
N HIS A 183 -18.74 -17.69 3.89
CA HIS A 183 -17.29 -17.91 3.98
C HIS A 183 -16.48 -16.66 3.62
N LEU A 184 -16.95 -15.85 2.67
CA LEU A 184 -16.30 -14.58 2.31
C LEU A 184 -16.48 -13.53 3.40
N LYS A 185 -17.68 -13.42 4.00
CA LYS A 185 -17.93 -12.54 5.15
C LYS A 185 -17.05 -12.91 6.34
N GLU A 186 -16.89 -14.20 6.62
CA GLU A 186 -16.02 -14.70 7.69
C GLU A 186 -14.55 -14.39 7.42
N ARG A 187 -14.08 -14.54 6.16
CA ARG A 187 -12.73 -14.17 5.75
C ARG A 187 -12.47 -12.67 5.93
N ILE A 188 -13.41 -11.82 5.48
CA ILE A 188 -13.29 -10.36 5.59
C ILE A 188 -13.18 -9.94 7.05
N LYS A 189 -13.99 -10.51 7.95
CA LYS A 189 -14.03 -10.20 9.39
C LYS A 189 -12.89 -10.84 10.20
N ALA A 190 -12.09 -11.72 9.61
CA ALA A 190 -11.00 -12.39 10.32
C ALA A 190 -9.92 -11.39 10.80
N PRO A 191 -9.16 -11.68 11.87
CA PRO A 191 -8.06 -10.81 12.34
C PRO A 191 -6.95 -10.55 11.30
N THR A 192 -6.93 -11.36 10.24
CA THR A 192 -6.07 -11.19 9.05
C THR A 192 -6.88 -10.84 7.79
N GLY A 193 -8.14 -10.48 7.91
CA GLY A 193 -8.99 -10.03 6.80
C GLY A 193 -8.79 -8.54 6.51
N HIS A 194 -9.85 -7.76 6.75
CA HIS A 194 -9.86 -6.32 6.48
C HIS A 194 -10.41 -5.53 7.68
N ALA A 195 -10.05 -4.24 7.78
CA ALA A 195 -10.49 -3.37 8.86
C ALA A 195 -11.96 -2.97 8.73
N CYS A 196 -12.73 -3.19 9.80
CA CYS A 196 -14.06 -2.61 9.92
C CYS A 196 -13.98 -1.08 10.07
N ASN A 197 -14.88 -0.35 9.43
CA ASN A 197 -14.94 1.12 9.52
C ASN A 197 -15.00 1.63 10.97
N ALA A 198 -15.76 0.94 11.84
CA ALA A 198 -15.88 1.27 13.25
C ALA A 198 -14.55 1.08 14.01
N ASP A 199 -13.79 0.02 13.72
CA ASP A 199 -12.49 -0.21 14.34
C ASP A 199 -11.47 0.83 13.88
N THR A 200 -11.42 1.14 12.58
CA THR A 200 -10.56 2.22 12.06
C THR A 200 -10.91 3.55 12.70
N ALA A 201 -12.20 3.90 12.79
CA ALA A 201 -12.65 5.14 13.43
C ALA A 201 -12.21 5.20 14.91
N ARG A 202 -12.36 4.11 15.67
CA ARG A 202 -11.91 4.02 17.07
C ARG A 202 -10.39 4.19 17.18
N ILE A 203 -9.61 3.50 16.35
CA ILE A 203 -8.14 3.61 16.34
C ILE A 203 -7.70 5.03 16.03
N LEU A 204 -8.33 5.69 15.05
CA LEU A 204 -8.03 7.08 14.71
C LEU A 204 -8.38 8.01 15.88
N GLN A 205 -9.56 7.87 16.48
CA GLN A 205 -10.00 8.72 17.62
C GLN A 205 -9.05 8.62 18.81
N GLU A 206 -8.52 7.42 19.10
CA GLU A 206 -7.67 7.17 20.26
C GLU A 206 -6.20 7.53 20.03
N ASN A 207 -5.71 7.55 18.77
CA ASN A 207 -4.28 7.53 18.50
C ASN A 207 -3.78 8.63 17.55
N VAL A 208 -4.65 9.33 16.82
CA VAL A 208 -4.21 10.40 15.93
C VAL A 208 -3.65 11.58 16.74
N ALA A 209 -2.47 12.03 16.38
CA ALA A 209 -1.83 13.16 17.05
C ALA A 209 -2.40 14.50 16.55
N ALA A 210 -2.31 15.54 17.37
CA ALA A 210 -2.67 16.90 16.97
C ALA A 210 -1.83 17.45 15.79
N THR A 211 -0.70 16.81 15.49
CA THR A 211 0.19 17.11 14.36
C THR A 211 -0.19 16.40 13.07
N THR A 212 -1.18 15.52 13.08
CA THR A 212 -1.68 14.85 11.88
C THR A 212 -2.47 15.85 11.03
N GLU A 213 -2.05 15.98 9.77
CA GLU A 213 -2.59 16.97 8.82
C GLU A 213 -3.64 16.36 7.91
N ASN A 214 -3.40 15.12 7.45
CA ASN A 214 -4.27 14.46 6.49
C ASN A 214 -4.45 12.98 6.83
N ILE A 215 -5.68 12.49 6.60
CA ILE A 215 -6.04 11.07 6.70
C ILE A 215 -6.80 10.70 5.44
N TRP A 216 -6.28 9.70 4.71
CA TRP A 216 -6.97 9.08 3.58
C TRP A 216 -7.43 7.69 3.98
N LEU A 217 -8.74 7.50 3.98
CA LEU A 217 -9.32 6.16 4.11
C LEU A 217 -9.13 5.43 2.78
N CYS A 218 -8.57 4.24 2.83
CA CYS A 218 -8.25 3.45 1.65
C CYS A 218 -8.93 2.08 1.68
N HIS A 219 -8.88 1.39 0.55
CA HIS A 219 -9.40 0.03 0.35
C HIS A 219 -10.87 -0.13 0.78
N LEU A 220 -11.70 0.87 0.45
CA LEU A 220 -13.14 0.85 0.71
C LEU A 220 -13.80 -0.25 -0.13
N SER A 221 -14.66 -1.08 0.48
CA SER A 221 -15.53 -2.02 -0.25
C SER A 221 -16.65 -1.27 -0.98
N GLU A 222 -17.01 -1.77 -2.17
CA GLU A 222 -18.15 -1.28 -2.94
C GLU A 222 -19.48 -1.78 -2.36
#